data_fb6f541e822cc1026d8f9bb722102bd2
#
_entry.id   fb6f541e822cc1026d8f9bb722102bd2
#
_cell.length_a   1.000
_cell.length_b   1.000
_cell.length_c   1.000
_cell.angle_alpha   90.00
_cell.angle_beta   90.00
_cell.angle_gamma   90.00
#
_symmetry.space_group_name_H-M   'P 1'
#
loop_
_entity.id
_entity.type
_entity.pdbx_description
1 polymer ?
#
loop_
_entity_poly.entity_id
_entity_poly.type
_entity_poly.pdbx_seq_one_letter_code
_entity_poly.pdbx_strand_id
1 'polypeptide(L)'
;SRGLGDVYKRQVEGHKVVVEPLKDGKRVGKIIKIIGHKNDVGVDILSFVYEYNFSPSFPDEVIEELDSIPSYLTEEEINKELSSGRRDIRDREIFTIDGSDTKDIDDAISLSMTEDGKYLLGVHIADVSYYVKEGTKLDDEAYFRGTSVYLVDRVLPMLPHKLSNGICSLNENEDRFAFS
;
A
#
# COMPACT_ATOMS: atom_id res chain seq x y z
N SER A 1 -2.16 8.41 38.11
CA SER A 1 -0.84 9.08 38.08
C SER A 1 0.35 8.11 37.82
N ARG A 2 0.11 6.86 37.34
CA ARG A 2 1.24 5.91 37.04
C ARG A 2 1.71 5.93 35.59
N GLY A 3 1.09 6.65 34.68
CA GLY A 3 1.43 6.65 33.25
C GLY A 3 2.39 7.73 32.78
N LEU A 4 2.54 8.83 33.51
CA LEU A 4 3.36 9.96 33.09
C LEU A 4 4.86 9.79 33.40
N GLY A 5 5.20 8.96 34.40
CA GLY A 5 6.58 8.79 34.85
C GLY A 5 7.49 8.03 33.86
N ASP A 6 6.92 7.08 33.10
CA ASP A 6 7.68 6.23 32.19
C ASP A 6 7.97 6.90 30.84
N VAL A 7 7.12 7.80 30.40
CA VAL A 7 7.32 8.57 29.18
C VAL A 7 8.39 9.63 29.38
N TYR A 8 8.44 10.29 30.54
CA TYR A 8 9.46 11.29 30.87
C TYR A 8 10.86 10.71 31.01
N LYS A 9 11.01 9.46 31.46
CA LYS A 9 12.32 8.83 31.67
C LYS A 9 13.05 8.44 30.37
N ARG A 10 12.36 8.43 29.24
CA ARG A 10 12.92 8.09 27.92
C ARG A 10 13.17 9.28 27.01
N GLN A 11 12.83 10.49 27.44
CA GLN A 11 13.04 11.70 26.65
C GLN A 11 14.45 12.23 26.90
N VAL A 12 15.20 12.35 25.82
CA VAL A 12 16.53 12.95 25.80
C VAL A 12 16.43 14.26 25.04
N GLU A 13 17.17 15.28 25.45
CA GLU A 13 17.25 16.54 24.71
C GLU A 13 17.59 16.29 23.24
N GLY A 14 16.88 16.96 22.33
CA GLY A 14 17.06 16.78 20.89
C GLY A 14 16.15 15.73 20.25
N HIS A 15 15.29 15.04 21.01
CA HIS A 15 14.26 14.17 20.41
C HIS A 15 13.15 14.98 19.72
N LYS A 16 12.79 14.56 18.51
CA LYS A 16 11.58 14.98 17.82
C LYS A 16 10.42 14.11 18.28
N VAL A 17 9.26 14.72 18.53
CA VAL A 17 8.08 14.07 19.10
C VAL A 17 6.81 14.53 18.40
N VAL A 18 5.79 13.67 18.41
CA VAL A 18 4.42 14.03 18.03
C VAL A 18 3.67 14.44 19.30
N VAL A 19 3.03 15.61 19.27
CA VAL A 19 2.31 16.17 20.40
C VAL A 19 0.85 16.37 20.06
N GLU A 20 -0.04 15.85 20.90
CA GLU A 20 -1.46 16.13 20.86
C GLU A 20 -1.77 17.34 21.72
N PRO A 21 -2.33 18.46 21.18
CA PRO A 21 -2.65 19.62 21.98
C PRO A 21 -3.76 19.32 23.01
N LEU A 22 -3.61 19.80 24.24
CA LEU A 22 -4.67 19.74 25.24
C LEU A 22 -5.70 20.84 25.00
N LYS A 23 -6.98 20.53 25.17
CA LYS A 23 -8.12 21.42 24.88
C LYS A 23 -8.34 22.56 25.88
N ASP A 24 -7.42 22.78 26.83
CA ASP A 24 -7.57 23.74 27.94
C ASP A 24 -7.12 25.19 27.60
N GLY A 25 -6.83 25.48 26.33
CA GLY A 25 -6.41 26.82 25.88
C GLY A 25 -4.99 27.19 26.25
N LYS A 26 -4.25 26.33 26.95
CA LYS A 26 -2.83 26.51 27.24
C LYS A 26 -1.98 25.91 26.12
N ARG A 27 -0.79 26.51 25.91
CA ARG A 27 0.21 25.94 24.96
C ARG A 27 0.89 24.70 25.58
N VAL A 28 0.06 23.71 25.95
CA VAL A 28 0.49 22.44 26.57
C VAL A 28 -0.07 21.32 25.75
N GLY A 29 0.71 20.28 25.52
CA GLY A 29 0.32 19.10 24.80
C GLY A 29 0.82 17.82 25.46
N LYS A 30 0.21 16.70 25.12
CA LYS A 30 0.64 15.36 25.51
C LYS A 30 1.52 14.78 24.39
N ILE A 31 2.73 14.33 24.74
CA ILE A 31 3.55 13.58 23.80
C ILE A 31 2.88 12.22 23.59
N ILE A 32 2.53 11.95 22.34
CA ILE A 32 1.89 10.69 21.93
C ILE A 32 2.86 9.74 21.24
N LYS A 33 3.97 10.27 20.67
CA LYS A 33 4.98 9.46 20.01
C LYS A 33 6.35 10.16 20.06
N ILE A 34 7.41 9.37 20.22
CA ILE A 34 8.79 9.79 20.00
C ILE A 34 9.19 9.34 18.60
N ILE A 35 9.61 10.28 17.76
CA ILE A 35 10.04 10.00 16.38
C ILE A 35 11.49 9.48 16.39
N GLY A 36 12.36 10.14 17.15
CA GLY A 36 13.78 9.84 17.27
C GLY A 36 14.59 11.08 17.60
N HIS A 37 15.90 10.93 17.74
CA HIS A 37 16.79 12.08 17.97
C HIS A 37 17.01 12.84 16.66
N LYS A 38 17.08 14.17 16.71
CA LYS A 38 17.21 15.05 15.52
C LYS A 38 18.41 14.74 14.62
N ASN A 39 19.41 14.05 15.14
CA ASN A 39 20.62 13.66 14.41
C ASN A 39 20.55 12.21 13.89
N ASP A 40 19.47 11.47 14.19
CA ASP A 40 19.31 10.11 13.68
C ASP A 40 18.89 10.14 12.20
N VAL A 41 19.41 9.20 11.43
CA VAL A 41 19.13 9.08 10.00
C VAL A 41 17.63 8.86 9.77
N GLY A 42 17.01 9.65 8.88
CA GLY A 42 15.61 9.53 8.49
C GLY A 42 14.60 10.13 9.47
N VAL A 43 15.03 10.70 10.62
CA VAL A 43 14.14 11.37 11.58
C VAL A 43 13.62 12.70 11.04
N ASP A 44 14.38 13.38 10.21
CA ASP A 44 13.95 14.56 9.49
C ASP A 44 12.79 14.25 8.54
N ILE A 45 12.95 13.21 7.70
CA ILE A 45 11.88 12.75 6.80
C ILE A 45 10.64 12.29 7.58
N LEU A 46 10.82 11.48 8.63
CA LEU A 46 9.69 11.06 9.48
C LEU A 46 8.99 12.24 10.16
N SER A 47 9.72 13.32 10.47
CA SER A 47 9.09 14.51 11.03
C SER A 47 8.14 15.18 10.06
N PHE A 48 8.52 15.28 8.79
CA PHE A 48 7.62 15.77 7.73
C PHE A 48 6.41 14.86 7.55
N VAL A 49 6.60 13.53 7.57
CA VAL A 49 5.50 12.56 7.49
C VAL A 49 4.43 12.87 8.54
N TYR A 50 4.84 13.06 9.80
CA TYR A 50 3.89 13.38 10.88
C TYR A 50 3.36 14.82 10.82
N GLU A 51 4.17 15.79 10.38
CA GLU A 51 3.75 17.20 10.21
C GLU A 51 2.61 17.33 9.19
N TYR A 52 2.65 16.54 8.12
CA TYR A 52 1.60 16.50 7.10
C TYR A 52 0.50 15.46 7.39
N ASN A 53 0.43 14.92 8.60
CA ASN A 53 -0.57 13.95 9.04
C ASN A 53 -0.56 12.62 8.25
N PHE A 54 0.56 12.27 7.64
CA PHE A 54 0.72 10.93 7.09
C PHE A 54 1.05 9.91 8.20
N SER A 55 0.57 8.68 8.04
CA SER A 55 0.94 7.57 8.90
C SER A 55 1.90 6.63 8.16
N PRO A 56 3.09 6.34 8.73
CA PRO A 56 4.01 5.35 8.15
C PRO A 56 3.56 3.90 8.34
N SER A 57 2.55 3.67 9.18
CA SER A 57 1.99 2.34 9.46
C SER A 57 0.50 2.30 9.15
N PHE A 58 -0.01 1.11 8.92
CA PHE A 58 -1.44 0.86 8.82
C PHE A 58 -2.04 0.60 10.21
N PRO A 59 -3.34 0.93 10.43
CA PRO A 59 -4.06 0.55 11.64
C PRO A 59 -4.12 -0.99 11.84
N ASP A 60 -4.22 -1.43 13.08
CA ASP A 60 -4.28 -2.86 13.41
C ASP A 60 -5.48 -3.54 12.74
N GLU A 61 -6.64 -2.87 12.66
CA GLU A 61 -7.85 -3.38 12.00
C GLU A 61 -7.62 -3.66 10.50
N VAL A 62 -6.80 -2.85 9.83
CA VAL A 62 -6.42 -3.05 8.42
C VAL A 62 -5.48 -4.24 8.27
N ILE A 63 -4.56 -4.41 9.22
CA ILE A 63 -3.64 -5.56 9.22
C ILE A 63 -4.40 -6.87 9.48
N GLU A 64 -5.36 -6.89 10.42
CA GLU A 64 -6.21 -8.05 10.68
C GLU A 64 -7.03 -8.44 9.45
N GLU A 65 -7.60 -7.47 8.72
CA GLU A 65 -8.33 -7.73 7.48
C GLU A 65 -7.40 -8.26 6.38
N LEU A 66 -6.21 -7.67 6.26
CA LEU A 66 -5.19 -8.09 5.30
C LEU A 66 -4.76 -9.56 5.48
N ASP A 67 -4.76 -10.07 6.71
CA ASP A 67 -4.38 -11.45 7.01
C ASP A 67 -5.34 -12.47 6.38
N SER A 68 -6.60 -12.07 6.13
CA SER A 68 -7.60 -12.89 5.45
C SER A 68 -7.38 -12.99 3.92
N ILE A 69 -6.62 -12.09 3.33
CA ILE A 69 -6.35 -12.05 1.89
C ILE A 69 -5.21 -13.01 1.55
N PRO A 70 -5.36 -13.90 0.58
CA PRO A 70 -4.30 -14.82 0.17
C PRO A 70 -3.11 -14.07 -0.43
N SER A 71 -1.93 -14.68 -0.40
CA SER A 71 -0.72 -14.13 -1.02
C SER A 71 -0.54 -14.58 -2.48
N TYR A 72 -1.32 -15.56 -2.93
CA TYR A 72 -1.30 -16.13 -4.28
C TYR A 72 -2.68 -16.66 -4.63
N LEU A 73 -2.98 -16.75 -5.93
CA LEU A 73 -4.22 -17.35 -6.43
C LEU A 73 -4.16 -18.87 -6.32
N THR A 74 -5.23 -19.46 -5.87
CA THR A 74 -5.43 -20.90 -5.88
C THR A 74 -6.13 -21.35 -7.17
N GLU A 75 -5.90 -22.60 -7.58
CA GLU A 75 -6.60 -23.19 -8.71
C GLU A 75 -8.14 -23.16 -8.54
N GLU A 76 -8.61 -23.27 -7.31
CA GLU A 76 -10.05 -23.19 -7.00
C GLU A 76 -10.61 -21.80 -7.31
N GLU A 77 -9.91 -20.74 -6.88
CA GLU A 77 -10.30 -19.35 -7.17
C GLU A 77 -10.25 -19.06 -8.67
N ILE A 78 -9.20 -19.48 -9.35
CA ILE A 78 -9.06 -19.34 -10.80
C ILE A 78 -10.25 -20.01 -11.51
N ASN A 79 -10.53 -21.27 -11.21
CA ASN A 79 -11.62 -22.02 -11.84
C ASN A 79 -12.99 -21.42 -11.53
N LYS A 80 -13.21 -20.90 -10.34
CA LYS A 80 -14.43 -20.18 -9.95
C LYS A 80 -14.63 -18.93 -10.81
N GLU A 81 -13.59 -18.13 -10.97
CA GLU A 81 -13.65 -16.89 -11.74
C GLU A 81 -13.81 -17.15 -13.24
N LEU A 82 -13.14 -18.16 -13.79
CA LEU A 82 -13.35 -18.62 -15.17
C LEU A 82 -14.79 -19.08 -15.42
N SER A 83 -15.37 -19.81 -14.46
CA SER A 83 -16.76 -20.27 -14.53
C SER A 83 -17.76 -19.11 -14.45
N SER A 84 -17.40 -18.01 -13.82
CA SER A 84 -18.22 -16.79 -13.73
C SER A 84 -18.07 -15.86 -14.93
N GLY A 85 -17.21 -16.20 -15.89
CA GLY A 85 -17.06 -15.48 -17.16
C GLY A 85 -15.78 -14.67 -17.29
N ARG A 86 -14.86 -14.72 -16.30
CA ARG A 86 -13.52 -14.14 -16.45
C ARG A 86 -12.78 -14.89 -17.57
N ARG A 87 -12.04 -14.16 -18.39
CA ARG A 87 -11.31 -14.75 -19.52
C ARG A 87 -9.90 -15.14 -19.10
N ASP A 88 -9.47 -16.36 -19.45
CA ASP A 88 -8.07 -16.75 -19.36
C ASP A 88 -7.29 -16.15 -20.54
N ILE A 89 -6.21 -15.42 -20.23
CA ILE A 89 -5.32 -14.81 -21.22
C ILE A 89 -3.85 -15.16 -20.92
N ARG A 90 -3.59 -16.17 -20.09
CA ARG A 90 -2.22 -16.62 -19.72
C ARG A 90 -1.42 -17.17 -20.88
N ASP A 91 -2.08 -17.52 -21.99
CA ASP A 91 -1.48 -17.95 -23.24
C ASP A 91 -0.93 -16.80 -24.10
N ARG A 92 -1.21 -15.55 -23.72
CA ARG A 92 -0.77 -14.36 -24.45
C ARG A 92 0.61 -13.93 -24.02
N GLU A 93 1.34 -13.33 -24.97
CA GLU A 93 2.55 -12.59 -24.67
C GLU A 93 2.18 -11.26 -24.02
N ILE A 94 2.41 -11.16 -22.71
CA ILE A 94 2.09 -9.99 -21.88
C ILE A 94 3.39 -9.52 -21.26
N PHE A 95 3.64 -8.21 -21.28
CA PHE A 95 4.84 -7.61 -20.70
C PHE A 95 4.56 -6.27 -20.05
N THR A 96 5.42 -5.87 -19.12
CA THR A 96 5.39 -4.60 -18.41
C THR A 96 6.55 -3.71 -18.85
N ILE A 97 6.46 -2.40 -18.63
CA ILE A 97 7.51 -1.42 -18.97
C ILE A 97 7.79 -0.58 -17.72
N ASP A 98 8.49 -1.16 -16.78
CA ASP A 98 8.79 -0.58 -15.48
C ASP A 98 10.30 -0.47 -15.26
N GLY A 99 10.70 0.28 -14.23
CA GLY A 99 12.07 0.27 -13.75
C GLY A 99 12.45 -1.10 -13.17
N SER A 100 13.71 -1.47 -13.27
CA SER A 100 14.21 -2.77 -12.80
C SER A 100 14.05 -3.03 -11.29
N ASP A 101 13.79 -1.98 -10.51
CA ASP A 101 13.59 -1.99 -9.07
C ASP A 101 12.12 -1.78 -8.65
N THR A 102 11.21 -1.60 -9.63
CA THR A 102 9.76 -1.47 -9.37
C THR A 102 9.22 -2.79 -8.80
N LYS A 103 8.40 -2.67 -7.77
CA LYS A 103 7.76 -3.82 -7.07
C LYS A 103 6.25 -3.80 -7.12
N ASP A 104 5.67 -2.64 -7.35
CA ASP A 104 4.25 -2.37 -7.47
C ASP A 104 3.89 -2.18 -8.95
N ILE A 105 3.81 -3.29 -9.68
CA ILE A 105 3.55 -3.30 -11.12
C ILE A 105 2.05 -3.32 -11.32
N ASP A 106 1.48 -2.17 -11.68
CA ASP A 106 0.04 -1.99 -11.76
C ASP A 106 -0.54 -2.34 -13.13
N ASP A 107 0.27 -2.17 -14.20
CA ASP A 107 -0.19 -2.35 -15.57
C ASP A 107 0.76 -3.19 -16.42
N ALA A 108 0.17 -3.85 -17.41
CA ALA A 108 0.86 -4.61 -18.43
C ALA A 108 0.18 -4.42 -19.78
N ILE A 109 0.87 -4.71 -20.85
CA ILE A 109 0.34 -4.64 -22.20
C ILE A 109 0.54 -5.95 -22.95
N SER A 110 -0.36 -6.21 -23.90
CA SER A 110 -0.18 -7.24 -24.91
C SER A 110 -0.45 -6.68 -26.30
N LEU A 111 0.21 -7.23 -27.30
CA LEU A 111 0.02 -6.83 -28.68
C LEU A 111 -0.18 -8.07 -29.55
N SER A 112 -1.23 -8.06 -30.35
CA SER A 112 -1.49 -9.09 -31.35
C SER A 112 -1.91 -8.46 -32.67
N MET A 113 -1.89 -9.24 -33.74
CA MET A 113 -2.38 -8.82 -35.04
C MET A 113 -3.72 -9.52 -35.32
N THR A 114 -4.69 -8.73 -35.79
CA THR A 114 -5.99 -9.23 -36.22
C THR A 114 -5.90 -9.82 -37.61
N GLU A 115 -6.89 -10.63 -38.02
CA GLU A 115 -6.95 -11.25 -39.33
C GLU A 115 -6.98 -10.24 -40.49
N ASP A 116 -7.50 -9.04 -40.25
CA ASP A 116 -7.52 -7.92 -41.23
C ASP A 116 -6.24 -7.06 -41.20
N GLY A 117 -5.18 -7.52 -40.50
CA GLY A 117 -3.88 -6.93 -40.47
C GLY A 117 -3.73 -5.68 -39.58
N LYS A 118 -4.69 -5.46 -38.66
CA LYS A 118 -4.61 -4.39 -37.67
C LYS A 118 -3.95 -4.87 -36.39
N TYR A 119 -3.42 -3.95 -35.62
CA TYR A 119 -2.93 -4.24 -34.28
C TYR A 119 -4.06 -4.20 -33.26
N LEU A 120 -4.10 -5.20 -32.40
CA LEU A 120 -4.94 -5.25 -31.21
C LEU A 120 -4.03 -5.05 -29.99
N LEU A 121 -4.13 -3.89 -29.38
CA LEU A 121 -3.44 -3.58 -28.11
C LEU A 121 -4.34 -3.98 -26.95
N GLY A 122 -3.84 -4.85 -26.08
CA GLY A 122 -4.43 -5.12 -24.76
C GLY A 122 -3.74 -4.28 -23.70
N VAL A 123 -4.50 -3.69 -22.79
CA VAL A 123 -4.02 -3.04 -21.59
C VAL A 123 -4.62 -3.78 -20.40
N HIS A 124 -3.78 -4.22 -19.48
CA HIS A 124 -4.15 -5.07 -18.37
C HIS A 124 -3.78 -4.38 -17.07
N ILE A 125 -4.76 -4.10 -16.23
CA ILE A 125 -4.58 -3.43 -14.93
C ILE A 125 -4.88 -4.44 -13.83
N ALA A 126 -4.02 -4.53 -12.81
CA ALA A 126 -4.23 -5.42 -11.68
C ALA A 126 -5.62 -5.20 -11.05
N ASP A 127 -6.38 -6.27 -10.84
CA ASP A 127 -7.74 -6.21 -10.27
C ASP A 127 -7.68 -6.07 -8.73
N VAL A 128 -7.29 -4.88 -8.28
CA VAL A 128 -7.24 -4.53 -6.86
C VAL A 128 -8.61 -4.68 -6.21
N SER A 129 -9.70 -4.37 -6.93
CA SER A 129 -11.07 -4.43 -6.42
C SER A 129 -11.56 -5.86 -6.13
N TYR A 130 -10.85 -6.87 -6.64
CA TYR A 130 -11.11 -8.26 -6.27
C TYR A 130 -10.79 -8.51 -4.79
N TYR A 131 -9.78 -7.86 -4.24
CA TYR A 131 -9.29 -8.03 -2.87
C TYR A 131 -9.76 -6.93 -1.94
N VAL A 132 -9.73 -5.68 -2.37
CA VAL A 132 -10.17 -4.51 -1.59
C VAL A 132 -11.63 -4.24 -1.92
N LYS A 133 -12.53 -4.63 -1.01
CA LYS A 133 -13.97 -4.49 -1.20
C LYS A 133 -14.46 -3.18 -0.61
N GLU A 134 -15.42 -2.55 -1.29
CA GLU A 134 -16.06 -1.32 -0.84
C GLU A 134 -16.61 -1.44 0.59
N GLY A 135 -16.32 -0.46 1.44
CA GLY A 135 -16.77 -0.39 2.83
C GLY A 135 -15.99 -1.27 3.80
N THR A 136 -14.87 -1.87 3.39
CA THR A 136 -13.95 -2.58 4.27
C THR A 136 -12.95 -1.63 4.92
N LYS A 137 -12.22 -2.08 5.93
CA LYS A 137 -11.17 -1.27 6.58
C LYS A 137 -10.01 -0.96 5.64
N LEU A 138 -9.68 -1.88 4.76
CA LEU A 138 -8.71 -1.67 3.69
C LEU A 138 -9.14 -0.58 2.72
N ASP A 139 -10.42 -0.59 2.32
CA ASP A 139 -11.00 0.41 1.43
C ASP A 139 -11.03 1.79 2.08
N ASP A 140 -11.53 1.88 3.32
CA ASP A 140 -11.57 3.12 4.10
C ASP A 140 -10.16 3.75 4.25
N GLU A 141 -9.16 2.93 4.57
CA GLU A 141 -7.77 3.38 4.72
C GLU A 141 -7.15 3.79 3.38
N ALA A 142 -7.40 3.03 2.31
CA ALA A 142 -6.95 3.36 0.97
C ALA A 142 -7.56 4.68 0.49
N TYR A 143 -8.86 4.88 0.73
CA TYR A 143 -9.56 6.12 0.43
C TYR A 143 -9.00 7.31 1.23
N PHE A 144 -8.73 7.10 2.52
CA PHE A 144 -8.12 8.12 3.39
C PHE A 144 -6.72 8.53 2.91
N ARG A 145 -5.88 7.56 2.51
CA ARG A 145 -4.53 7.83 1.99
C ARG A 145 -4.56 8.48 0.60
N GLY A 146 -5.48 8.05 -0.25
CA GLY A 146 -5.73 8.57 -1.60
C GLY A 146 -4.65 8.26 -2.63
N THR A 147 -3.39 8.07 -2.23
CA THR A 147 -2.25 7.74 -3.10
C THR A 147 -1.09 7.18 -2.29
N SER A 148 -0.17 6.51 -2.95
CA SER A 148 1.16 6.24 -2.39
C SER A 148 2.03 7.49 -2.44
N VAL A 149 2.85 7.71 -1.40
CA VAL A 149 3.77 8.85 -1.30
C VAL A 149 5.20 8.35 -1.33
N TYR A 150 5.94 8.73 -2.35
CA TYR A 150 7.33 8.33 -2.56
C TYR A 150 8.25 9.40 -1.98
N LEU A 151 8.97 9.04 -0.91
CA LEU A 151 9.97 9.88 -0.27
C LEU A 151 11.37 9.42 -0.66
N VAL A 152 12.38 10.20 -0.28
CA VAL A 152 13.79 9.92 -0.68
C VAL A 152 14.29 8.57 -0.15
N ASP A 153 13.83 8.18 1.05
CA ASP A 153 14.33 7.00 1.78
C ASP A 153 13.29 5.90 1.98
N ARG A 154 12.03 6.17 1.63
CA ARG A 154 10.91 5.23 1.85
C ARG A 154 9.69 5.56 1.00
N VAL A 155 8.80 4.58 0.93
CA VAL A 155 7.45 4.76 0.36
C VAL A 155 6.43 4.66 1.50
N LEU A 156 5.43 5.54 1.49
CA LEU A 156 4.22 5.43 2.29
C LEU A 156 3.12 4.92 1.35
N PRO A 157 2.88 3.62 1.30
CA PRO A 157 2.00 3.06 0.29
C PRO A 157 0.52 3.33 0.62
N MET A 158 -0.30 3.51 -0.43
CA MET A 158 -1.76 3.59 -0.30
C MET A 158 -2.35 2.28 0.22
N LEU A 159 -1.84 1.16 -0.27
CA LEU A 159 -2.22 -0.20 0.15
C LEU A 159 -1.03 -0.91 0.80
N PRO A 160 -1.26 -1.82 1.77
CA PRO A 160 -0.19 -2.62 2.36
C PRO A 160 0.61 -3.38 1.30
N HIS A 161 1.92 -3.53 1.51
CA HIS A 161 2.83 -4.17 0.54
C HIS A 161 2.45 -5.62 0.19
N LYS A 162 1.75 -6.33 1.05
CA LYS A 162 1.19 -7.66 0.72
C LYS A 162 0.25 -7.60 -0.48
N LEU A 163 -0.44 -6.47 -0.66
CA LEU A 163 -1.27 -6.20 -1.83
C LEU A 163 -0.45 -5.54 -2.93
N SER A 164 0.06 -4.34 -2.71
CA SER A 164 0.67 -3.52 -3.75
C SER A 164 1.92 -4.15 -4.41
N ASN A 165 2.73 -4.87 -3.66
CA ASN A 165 3.92 -5.55 -4.17
C ASN A 165 3.72 -7.06 -4.36
N GLY A 166 2.57 -7.58 -3.91
CA GLY A 166 2.23 -9.00 -3.90
C GLY A 166 1.10 -9.32 -4.87
N ILE A 167 -0.05 -9.73 -4.32
CA ILE A 167 -1.14 -10.29 -5.14
C ILE A 167 -1.78 -9.30 -6.12
N CYS A 168 -1.66 -7.99 -5.89
CA CYS A 168 -2.08 -6.94 -6.81
C CYS A 168 -0.96 -6.42 -7.72
N SER A 169 0.25 -6.98 -7.66
CA SER A 169 1.35 -6.64 -8.57
C SER A 169 1.45 -7.67 -9.69
N LEU A 170 1.57 -7.21 -10.94
CA LEU A 170 1.68 -8.06 -12.13
C LEU A 170 3.09 -8.65 -12.27
N ASN A 171 3.53 -9.39 -11.24
CA ASN A 171 4.84 -10.02 -11.18
C ASN A 171 5.03 -11.09 -12.25
N GLU A 172 6.26 -11.23 -12.73
CA GLU A 172 6.62 -12.22 -13.74
C GLU A 172 6.35 -13.65 -13.25
N ASN A 173 5.76 -14.48 -14.12
CA ASN A 173 5.43 -15.88 -13.88
C ASN A 173 4.47 -16.14 -12.71
N GLU A 174 3.66 -15.14 -12.35
CA GLU A 174 2.63 -15.30 -11.33
C GLU A 174 1.23 -15.02 -11.91
N ASP A 175 0.27 -15.90 -11.60
CA ASP A 175 -1.12 -15.69 -11.99
C ASP A 175 -1.73 -14.52 -11.22
N ARG A 176 -2.44 -13.64 -11.94
CA ARG A 176 -3.09 -12.45 -11.39
C ARG A 176 -4.45 -12.23 -12.03
N PHE A 177 -5.38 -11.70 -11.26
CA PHE A 177 -6.61 -11.14 -11.83
C PHE A 177 -6.33 -9.72 -12.33
N ALA A 178 -6.85 -9.43 -13.53
CA ALA A 178 -6.70 -8.13 -14.16
C ALA A 178 -8.00 -7.71 -14.86
N PHE A 179 -8.17 -6.40 -15.01
CA PHE A 179 -9.08 -5.79 -15.97
C PHE A 179 -8.34 -5.57 -17.29
N SER A 180 -9.04 -5.85 -18.40
CA SER A 180 -8.45 -5.74 -19.73
C SER A 180 -9.40 -5.04 -20.68
#